data_ccad2d167f5a2682328a2b2b34d35e70
#
_entry.id   ccad2d167f5a2682328a2b2b34d35e70
#
_cell.length_a   1.000
_cell.length_b   1.000
_cell.length_c   1.000
_cell.angle_alpha   90.00
_cell.angle_beta   90.00
_cell.angle_gamma   90.00
#
_symmetry.space_group_name_H-M   'P 1'
#
loop_
_entity.id
_entity.type
_entity.pdbx_description
1 polymer ?
#
loop_
_entity_poly.entity_id
_entity_poly.type
_entity_poly.pdbx_seq_one_letter_code
_entity_poly.pdbx_strand_id
1 'polypeptide(L)'
;MKIYYTTTSNLNNAKSISKRFLSDKKAVCINLIKNVNSFYLDSGSINVANEIIMIIKTKLNKNEIERYIKKTHNYKIPLIVEIKSGLPNLDYADWFAKNAEENLMLTL
;
A
#
# COMPACT_ATOMS: atom_id res chain seq x y z
N MET A 1 6.41 0.88 12.18
CA MET A 1 6.14 0.54 10.78
C MET A 1 4.97 -0.41 10.70
N LYS A 2 4.03 -0.11 9.83
CA LYS A 2 2.91 -0.99 9.52
C LYS A 2 2.99 -1.43 8.07
N ILE A 3 2.47 -2.61 7.78
CA ILE A 3 2.48 -3.18 6.43
C ILE A 3 1.03 -3.45 6.02
N TYR A 4 0.65 -2.96 4.85
CA TYR A 4 -0.68 -3.21 4.28
C TYR A 4 -0.55 -3.86 2.91
N TYR A 5 -1.56 -4.66 2.60
CA TYR A 5 -1.67 -5.38 1.34
C TYR A 5 -2.89 -4.85 0.58
N THR A 6 -2.71 -4.54 -0.68
CA THR A 6 -3.81 -4.25 -1.60
C THR A 6 -3.46 -4.78 -2.99
N THR A 7 -4.45 -4.83 -3.87
CA THR A 7 -4.24 -5.22 -5.26
C THR A 7 -4.84 -4.17 -6.18
N THR A 8 -4.31 -4.07 -7.38
CA THR A 8 -4.85 -3.19 -8.42
C THR A 8 -4.76 -3.86 -9.79
N SER A 9 -5.48 -3.33 -10.78
CA SER A 9 -5.73 -4.00 -12.05
C SER A 9 -4.53 -4.05 -12.98
N ASN A 10 -3.63 -3.07 -12.94
CA ASN A 10 -2.50 -3.04 -13.86
C ASN A 10 -1.33 -2.25 -13.29
N LEU A 11 -0.17 -2.41 -13.96
CA LEU A 11 1.07 -1.81 -13.48
C LEU A 11 1.04 -0.28 -13.51
N ASN A 12 0.41 0.32 -14.52
CA ASN A 12 0.33 1.77 -14.60
C ASN A 12 -0.44 2.36 -13.43
N ASN A 13 -1.57 1.75 -13.07
CA ASN A 13 -2.35 2.17 -11.90
C ASN A 13 -1.54 1.99 -10.61
N ALA A 14 -0.85 0.85 -10.46
CA ALA A 14 -0.02 0.59 -9.29
C ALA A 14 1.09 1.64 -9.14
N LYS A 15 1.76 1.97 -10.23
CA LYS A 15 2.81 3.00 -10.23
C LYS A 15 2.25 4.38 -9.88
N SER A 16 1.11 4.74 -10.45
CA SER A 16 0.46 6.02 -10.18
C SER A 16 0.06 6.15 -8.71
N ILE A 17 -0.59 5.12 -8.18
CA ILE A 17 -0.98 5.08 -6.76
C ILE A 17 0.24 5.17 -5.86
N SER A 18 1.30 4.41 -6.17
CA SER A 18 2.55 4.41 -5.39
C SER A 18 3.18 5.79 -5.34
N LYS A 19 3.27 6.46 -6.49
CA LYS A 19 3.85 7.80 -6.55
C LYS A 19 3.05 8.80 -5.71
N ARG A 20 1.73 8.71 -5.74
CA ARG A 20 0.87 9.58 -4.93
C ARG A 20 1.07 9.34 -3.44
N PHE A 21 1.11 8.06 -3.02
CA PHE A 21 1.39 7.73 -1.62
C PHE A 21 2.69 8.34 -1.13
N LEU A 22 3.75 8.22 -1.93
CA LEU A 22 5.07 8.74 -1.55
C LEU A 22 5.12 10.26 -1.60
N SER A 23 4.55 10.87 -2.64
CA SER A 23 4.51 12.33 -2.77
C SER A 23 3.70 12.98 -1.65
N ASP A 24 2.61 12.36 -1.24
CA ASP A 24 1.75 12.87 -0.17
C ASP A 24 2.26 12.46 1.22
N LYS A 25 3.42 11.83 1.30
CA LYS A 25 4.03 11.37 2.56
C LYS A 25 3.15 10.41 3.34
N LYS A 26 2.37 9.59 2.63
CA LYS A 26 1.47 8.60 3.23
C LYS A 26 2.10 7.21 3.32
N ALA A 27 3.22 7.00 2.67
CA ALA A 27 4.00 5.77 2.77
C ALA A 27 5.48 6.09 2.62
N VAL A 28 6.33 5.18 3.09
CA VAL A 28 7.78 5.31 3.00
C VAL A 28 8.35 4.41 1.90
N CYS A 29 7.73 3.25 1.70
CA CYS A 29 8.17 2.31 0.68
C CYS A 29 6.97 1.49 0.20
N ILE A 30 6.93 1.20 -1.10
CA ILE A 30 5.89 0.34 -1.68
C ILE A 30 6.56 -0.66 -2.59
N ASN A 31 6.30 -1.95 -2.35
CA ASN A 31 6.74 -3.03 -3.23
C ASN A 31 5.59 -3.43 -4.16
N LEU A 32 5.90 -3.67 -5.41
CA LEU A 32 4.94 -4.12 -6.41
C LEU A 32 5.31 -5.53 -6.86
N ILE A 33 4.33 -6.44 -6.84
CA ILE A 33 4.48 -7.79 -7.35
C ILE A 33 3.59 -7.91 -8.58
N LYS A 34 4.21 -8.14 -9.73
CA LYS A 34 3.53 -8.20 -11.04
C LYS A 34 3.06 -9.59 -11.38
N ASN A 35 2.19 -9.69 -12.39
CA ASN A 35 1.78 -10.95 -13.01
C ASN A 35 1.08 -11.90 -12.04
N VAL A 36 0.21 -11.34 -11.20
CA VAL A 36 -0.59 -12.13 -10.26
C VAL A 36 -1.91 -12.51 -10.93
N ASN A 37 -2.24 -13.80 -10.93
CA ASN A 37 -3.53 -14.29 -11.38
C ASN A 37 -4.41 -14.51 -10.16
N SER A 38 -5.48 -13.72 -10.06
CA SER A 38 -6.44 -13.84 -8.96
C SER A 38 -7.69 -14.55 -9.44
N PHE A 39 -7.99 -15.69 -8.81
CA PHE A 39 -9.22 -16.43 -9.05
C PHE A 39 -10.18 -16.10 -7.93
N TYR A 40 -11.39 -15.70 -8.27
CA TYR A 40 -12.36 -15.24 -7.25
C TYR A 40 -13.78 -15.58 -7.62
N LEU A 41 -14.63 -15.63 -6.61
CA LEU A 41 -16.06 -15.85 -6.80
C LEU A 41 -16.78 -14.50 -6.83
N ASP A 42 -17.62 -14.34 -7.83
CA ASP A 42 -18.53 -13.20 -7.94
C ASP A 42 -19.87 -13.69 -8.44
N SER A 43 -20.91 -13.46 -7.64
CA SER A 43 -22.27 -13.88 -7.96
C SER A 43 -22.38 -15.37 -8.34
N GLY A 44 -21.62 -16.22 -7.63
CA GLY A 44 -21.63 -17.66 -7.84
C GLY A 44 -20.78 -18.17 -9.00
N SER A 45 -20.13 -17.27 -9.74
CA SER A 45 -19.25 -17.62 -10.86
C SER A 45 -17.79 -17.47 -10.52
N ILE A 46 -16.96 -18.32 -11.09
CA ILE A 46 -15.50 -18.23 -10.95
C ILE A 46 -14.98 -17.27 -12.01
N ASN A 47 -14.25 -16.25 -11.56
CA ASN A 47 -13.64 -15.24 -12.41
C ASN A 47 -12.13 -15.24 -12.22
N VAL A 48 -11.41 -14.75 -13.24
CA VAL A 48 -9.95 -14.59 -13.18
C VAL A 48 -9.60 -13.17 -13.58
N ALA A 49 -8.69 -12.56 -12.83
CA ALA A 49 -8.14 -11.25 -13.18
C ALA A 49 -6.63 -11.26 -13.04
N ASN A 50 -5.95 -10.51 -13.89
CA ASN A 50 -4.55 -10.21 -13.70
C ASN A 50 -4.44 -9.00 -12.77
N GLU A 51 -3.62 -9.13 -11.75
CA GLU A 51 -3.48 -8.07 -10.76
C GLU A 51 -2.02 -7.80 -10.41
N ILE A 52 -1.81 -6.63 -9.81
CA ILE A 52 -0.56 -6.25 -9.18
C ILE A 52 -0.80 -6.23 -7.68
N ILE A 53 0.05 -6.91 -6.91
CA ILE A 53 0.02 -6.82 -5.46
C ILE A 53 0.88 -5.64 -5.03
N MET A 54 0.35 -4.80 -4.15
CA MET A 54 1.07 -3.68 -3.54
C MET A 54 1.26 -3.96 -2.06
N ILE A 55 2.52 -3.96 -1.63
CA ILE A 55 2.89 -4.06 -0.21
C ILE A 55 3.31 -2.66 0.24
N ILE A 56 2.54 -2.06 1.11
CA ILE A 56 2.69 -0.66 1.52
C ILE A 56 3.27 -0.60 2.92
N LYS A 57 4.43 0.04 3.06
CA LYS A 57 5.10 0.25 4.34
C LYS A 57 4.90 1.69 4.77
N THR A 58 4.24 1.88 5.91
CA THR A 58 3.76 3.20 6.33
C THR A 58 3.67 3.30 7.85
N LYS A 59 3.51 4.51 8.35
CA LYS A 59 3.17 4.73 9.76
C LYS A 59 1.66 4.96 9.98
N LEU A 60 0.88 5.03 8.91
CA LEU A 60 -0.56 5.27 8.99
C LEU A 60 -1.28 4.12 9.68
N ASN A 61 -2.29 4.45 10.47
CA ASN A 61 -3.17 3.43 11.05
C ASN A 61 -4.20 2.97 10.02
N LYS A 62 -4.99 1.96 10.38
CA LYS A 62 -5.97 1.35 9.48
C LYS A 62 -6.97 2.36 8.93
N ASN A 63 -7.50 3.23 9.79
CA ASN A 63 -8.50 4.21 9.35
C ASN A 63 -7.92 5.22 8.37
N GLU A 64 -6.70 5.66 8.62
CA GLU A 64 -6.01 6.61 7.74
C GLU A 64 -5.72 6.00 6.37
N ILE A 65 -5.20 4.77 6.34
CA ILE A 65 -4.85 4.11 5.09
C ILE A 65 -6.11 3.80 4.27
N GLU A 66 -7.20 3.38 4.92
CA GLU A 66 -8.46 3.11 4.22
C GLU A 66 -9.02 4.37 3.57
N ARG A 67 -9.00 5.49 4.26
CA ARG A 67 -9.47 6.76 3.69
C ARG A 67 -8.63 7.17 2.49
N TYR A 68 -7.32 6.99 2.58
CA TYR A 68 -6.43 7.37 1.49
C TYR A 68 -6.61 6.46 0.28
N ILE A 69 -6.74 5.17 0.48
CA ILE A 69 -6.97 4.19 -0.59
C ILE A 69 -8.28 4.50 -1.33
N LYS A 70 -9.33 4.86 -0.63
CA LYS A 70 -10.61 5.20 -1.27
C LYS A 70 -10.49 6.38 -2.24
N LYS A 71 -9.61 7.32 -1.94
CA LYS A 71 -9.41 8.50 -2.80
C LYS A 71 -8.55 8.20 -4.02
N THR A 72 -7.65 7.23 -3.93
CA THR A 72 -6.57 7.05 -4.91
C THR A 72 -6.69 5.79 -5.74
N HIS A 73 -7.43 4.78 -5.24
CA HIS A 73 -7.53 3.48 -5.88
C HIS A 73 -8.52 3.50 -7.05
N ASN A 74 -8.22 2.70 -8.07
CA ASN A 74 -9.06 2.60 -9.26
C ASN A 74 -10.23 1.61 -9.12
N TYR A 75 -10.22 0.73 -8.11
CA TYR A 75 -11.32 -0.19 -7.86
C TYR A 75 -12.43 0.50 -7.07
N LYS A 76 -13.67 0.13 -7.37
CA LYS A 76 -14.83 0.60 -6.62
C LYS A 76 -14.81 0.10 -5.18
N ILE A 77 -14.39 -1.15 -4.98
CA ILE A 77 -14.26 -1.78 -3.67
C ILE A 77 -12.84 -2.35 -3.56
N PRO A 78 -11.86 -1.53 -3.17
CA PRO A 78 -10.50 -2.03 -3.03
C PRO A 78 -10.35 -2.85 -1.75
N LEU A 79 -9.56 -3.91 -1.83
CA LEU A 79 -9.10 -4.62 -0.63
C LEU A 79 -8.00 -3.80 0.02
N ILE A 80 -8.07 -3.65 1.33
CA ILE A 80 -6.93 -3.20 2.12
C ILE A 80 -6.92 -4.00 3.42
N VAL A 81 -5.80 -4.64 3.72
CA VAL A 81 -5.66 -5.45 4.93
C VAL A 81 -4.28 -5.26 5.51
N GLU A 82 -4.22 -5.11 6.82
CA GLU A 82 -2.94 -5.02 7.53
C GLU A 82 -2.31 -6.40 7.63
N ILE A 83 -1.02 -6.50 7.28
CA ILE A 83 -0.23 -7.68 7.53
C ILE A 83 0.55 -7.44 8.82
N LYS A 84 0.25 -8.22 9.85
CA LYS A 84 0.97 -8.12 11.12
C LYS A 84 2.40 -8.58 10.91
N SER A 85 3.35 -7.70 11.22
CA SER A 85 4.78 -7.96 11.02
C SER A 85 5.51 -7.98 12.35
N GLY A 86 6.68 -8.63 12.36
CA GLY A 86 7.63 -8.49 13.44
C GLY A 86 8.37 -7.16 13.35
N LEU A 87 9.32 -6.95 14.24
CA LEU A 87 10.14 -5.75 14.22
C LEU A 87 11.19 -5.86 13.12
N PRO A 88 11.42 -4.78 12.37
CA PRO A 88 12.53 -4.76 11.42
C PRO A 88 13.86 -4.65 12.16
N ASN A 89 14.96 -4.94 11.46
CA ASN A 89 16.29 -4.68 11.99
C ASN A 89 16.48 -3.19 12.31
N LEU A 90 17.39 -2.88 13.22
CA LEU A 90 17.53 -1.52 13.75
C LEU A 90 17.86 -0.49 12.68
N ASP A 91 18.79 -0.80 11.79
CA ASP A 91 19.19 0.15 10.74
C ASP A 91 18.02 0.52 9.84
N TYR A 92 17.20 -0.46 9.45
CA TYR A 92 16.03 -0.21 8.64
C TYR A 92 14.97 0.58 9.41
N ALA A 93 14.75 0.23 10.69
CA ALA A 93 13.80 0.94 11.54
C ALA A 93 14.16 2.42 11.66
N ASP A 94 15.45 2.73 11.82
CA ASP A 94 15.94 4.11 11.91
C ASP A 94 15.72 4.85 10.59
N TRP A 95 16.08 4.21 9.48
CA TRP A 95 15.83 4.79 8.15
C TRP A 95 14.35 5.05 7.91
N PHE A 96 13.51 4.10 8.26
CA PHE A 96 12.06 4.22 8.10
C PHE A 96 11.52 5.38 8.91
N ALA A 97 11.85 5.45 10.20
CA ALA A 97 11.38 6.50 11.09
C ALA A 97 11.79 7.89 10.59
N LYS A 98 13.02 8.02 10.14
CA LYS A 98 13.55 9.28 9.62
C LYS A 98 12.77 9.75 8.40
N ASN A 99 12.48 8.86 7.47
CA ASN A 99 11.73 9.21 6.27
C ASN A 99 10.23 9.41 6.54
N ALA A 100 9.67 8.68 7.48
CA ALA A 100 8.25 8.83 7.85
C ALA A 100 7.99 10.16 8.56
N GLU A 101 8.97 10.71 9.26
CA GLU A 101 8.82 11.92 10.06
C GLU A 101 9.49 13.15 9.45
N GLU A 102 9.94 13.06 8.21
CA GLU A 102 10.63 14.17 7.54
C GLU A 102 9.83 15.47 7.60
N ASN A 103 8.50 15.40 7.44
CA ASN A 103 7.66 16.58 7.51
C ASN A 103 7.67 17.26 8.87
N LEU A 104 7.75 16.47 9.95
CA LEU A 104 7.86 17.03 11.29
C LEU A 104 9.19 17.75 11.49
N MET A 105 10.25 17.19 10.95
CA MET A 105 11.57 17.82 11.03
C MET A 105 11.64 19.13 10.27
N LEU A 106 10.92 19.23 9.16
CA LEU A 106 10.87 20.47 8.37
C LEU A 106 10.07 21.58 9.04
N THR A 107 9.18 21.23 9.97
CA THR A 107 8.38 22.21 10.68
C THR A 107 9.01 22.70 11.99
N LEU A 108 10.05 22.04 12.41
CA LEU A 108 10.79 22.42 13.61
C LEU A 108 11.85 23.48 13.31
#